data_a7db3c829a863f5939b6a256e65a96cf
#
_entry.id   a7db3c829a863f5939b6a256e65a96cf
#
_cell.length_a   1.000
_cell.length_b   1.000
_cell.length_c   1.000
_cell.angle_alpha   90.00
_cell.angle_beta   90.00
_cell.angle_gamma   90.00
#
_symmetry.space_group_name_H-M   'P 1'
#
loop_
_entity.id
_entity.type
_entity.pdbx_description
1 polymer ?
#
loop_
_entity_poly.entity_id
_entity_poly.type
_entity_poly.pdbx_seq_one_letter_code
_entity_poly.pdbx_strand_id
1 'polypeptide(L)'
;NFNRPNIPNPVFTYDFDKFNANLILPMFKKYNITTFCAPPTIYRFFIKEDLSKYDLSMLKYATIAGEALNPEVYNQFVKATGVKLMEGFGQTETTLAIGNFVGMEPKPGSMGIPSILYDVDIVNPDGSPCKYGETGEIVIHTDKHIPCGLFTGYYKDEAKTKAAWHDGLYHTGDTAWRDEDGYFWYVG
;
A
#
# COMPACT_ATOMS: atom_id res chain seq x y z
N ASN A 1 -28.18 6.94 6.77
CA ASN A 1 -27.99 8.04 5.81
C ASN A 1 -26.81 8.89 6.22
N PHE A 2 -25.56 8.42 5.93
CA PHE A 2 -24.33 9.16 6.20
C PHE A 2 -23.77 9.88 4.95
N ASN A 3 -24.56 10.03 3.91
CA ASN A 3 -24.21 10.85 2.75
C ASN A 3 -24.55 12.32 3.02
N ARG A 4 -23.81 12.96 3.93
CA ARG A 4 -23.78 14.44 4.01
C ARG A 4 -22.58 14.92 3.20
N PRO A 5 -22.76 15.73 2.17
CA PRO A 5 -21.65 16.37 1.49
C PRO A 5 -20.89 17.22 2.53
N ASN A 6 -19.57 17.06 2.61
CA ASN A 6 -18.63 17.75 3.50
C ASN A 6 -18.41 17.16 4.91
N ILE A 7 -18.86 15.95 5.22
CA ILE A 7 -18.36 15.25 6.41
C ILE A 7 -17.31 14.23 5.93
N PRO A 8 -16.06 14.28 6.42
CA PRO A 8 -15.09 13.22 6.13
C PRO A 8 -15.68 11.87 6.57
N ASN A 9 -15.41 10.83 5.79
CA ASN A 9 -15.87 9.49 6.13
C ASN A 9 -15.44 9.15 7.56
N PRO A 10 -16.36 8.68 8.43
CA PRO A 10 -16.02 8.38 9.80
C PRO A 10 -14.97 7.26 9.85
N VAL A 11 -13.94 7.48 10.65
CA VAL A 11 -12.93 6.46 10.95
C VAL A 11 -13.44 5.64 12.13
N PHE A 12 -13.57 4.33 11.92
CA PHE A 12 -13.87 3.39 13.01
C PHE A 12 -12.57 3.00 13.69
N THR A 13 -12.51 3.20 15.00
CA THR A 13 -11.40 2.77 15.84
C THR A 13 -11.90 1.80 16.90
N TYR A 14 -11.09 0.79 17.19
CA TYR A 14 -11.40 -0.19 18.22
C TYR A 14 -10.13 -0.51 19.00
N ASP A 15 -10.20 -0.33 20.31
CA ASP A 15 -9.13 -0.63 21.24
C ASP A 15 -9.22 -2.08 21.71
N PHE A 16 -8.09 -2.80 21.68
CA PHE A 16 -7.99 -4.19 22.11
C PHE A 16 -6.60 -4.51 22.66
N ASP A 17 -6.54 -5.29 23.73
CA ASP A 17 -5.27 -5.71 24.32
C ASP A 17 -4.50 -6.68 23.42
N LYS A 18 -5.23 -7.58 22.73
CA LYS A 18 -4.68 -8.56 21.81
C LYS A 18 -5.59 -8.74 20.61
N PHE A 19 -4.99 -8.74 19.41
CA PHE A 19 -5.73 -8.98 18.17
C PHE A 19 -6.41 -10.35 18.19
N ASN A 20 -7.71 -10.35 17.86
CA ASN A 20 -8.52 -11.54 17.68
C ASN A 20 -9.48 -11.35 16.51
N ALA A 21 -9.30 -12.16 15.45
CA ALA A 21 -10.11 -12.08 14.24
C ALA A 21 -11.61 -12.27 14.51
N ASN A 22 -11.97 -13.17 15.44
CA ASN A 22 -13.36 -13.44 15.81
C ASN A 22 -14.05 -12.27 16.51
N LEU A 23 -13.31 -11.33 17.06
CA LEU A 23 -13.87 -10.08 17.61
C LEU A 23 -14.01 -9.01 16.52
N ILE A 24 -13.07 -8.96 15.58
CA ILE A 24 -13.03 -7.91 14.54
C ILE A 24 -14.02 -8.21 13.41
N LEU A 25 -14.08 -9.44 12.92
CA LEU A 25 -14.92 -9.83 11.78
C LEU A 25 -16.41 -9.46 11.94
N PRO A 26 -17.07 -9.67 13.12
CA PRO A 26 -18.46 -9.25 13.32
C PRO A 26 -18.67 -7.72 13.25
N MET A 27 -17.61 -6.94 13.49
CA MET A 27 -17.71 -5.47 13.49
C MET A 27 -17.97 -4.89 12.11
N PHE A 28 -17.54 -5.58 11.04
CA PHE A 28 -17.82 -5.14 9.67
C PHE A 28 -19.31 -4.94 9.45
N LYS A 29 -20.11 -5.92 9.83
CA LYS A 29 -21.58 -5.83 9.75
C LYS A 29 -22.13 -4.83 10.76
N LYS A 30 -21.71 -4.97 12.03
CA LYS A 30 -22.25 -4.18 13.16
C LYS A 30 -22.13 -2.68 12.94
N TYR A 31 -21.00 -2.24 12.37
CA TYR A 31 -20.68 -0.81 12.20
C TYR A 31 -20.72 -0.36 10.74
N ASN A 32 -21.17 -1.22 9.82
CA ASN A 32 -21.23 -0.95 8.37
C ASN A 32 -19.87 -0.48 7.82
N ILE A 33 -18.80 -1.22 8.17
CA ILE A 33 -17.44 -0.90 7.70
C ILE A 33 -17.33 -1.23 6.21
N THR A 34 -17.13 -0.21 5.39
CA THR A 34 -17.07 -0.35 3.93
C THR A 34 -15.65 -0.40 3.38
N THR A 35 -14.69 0.13 4.13
CA THR A 35 -13.28 0.17 3.75
C THR A 35 -12.43 -0.31 4.91
N PHE A 36 -11.46 -1.18 4.62
CA PHE A 36 -10.56 -1.71 5.63
C PHE A 36 -9.11 -1.65 5.15
N CYS A 37 -8.24 -1.08 5.97
CA CYS A 37 -6.80 -1.03 5.71
C CYS A 37 -6.07 -1.77 6.84
N ALA A 38 -5.24 -2.74 6.47
CA ALA A 38 -4.44 -3.48 7.44
C ALA A 38 -3.20 -4.11 6.78
N PRO A 39 -2.14 -4.43 7.55
CA PRO A 39 -1.02 -5.20 7.03
C PRO A 39 -1.44 -6.63 6.67
N PRO A 40 -0.69 -7.31 5.77
CA PRO A 40 -0.95 -8.68 5.35
C PRO A 40 -1.12 -9.67 6.50
N THR A 41 -0.44 -9.43 7.61
CA THR A 41 -0.54 -10.26 8.83
C THR A 41 -1.98 -10.36 9.35
N ILE A 42 -2.76 -9.28 9.29
CA ILE A 42 -4.16 -9.29 9.73
C ILE A 42 -5.02 -10.14 8.79
N TYR A 43 -4.82 -10.01 7.47
CA TYR A 43 -5.52 -10.84 6.49
C TYR A 43 -5.16 -12.32 6.63
N ARG A 44 -3.90 -12.65 6.98
CA ARG A 44 -3.51 -14.03 7.33
C ARG A 44 -4.25 -14.58 8.54
N PHE A 45 -4.61 -13.75 9.51
CA PHE A 45 -5.49 -14.19 10.60
C PHE A 45 -6.93 -14.39 10.13
N PHE A 46 -7.44 -13.49 9.28
CA PHE A 46 -8.81 -13.61 8.78
C PHE A 46 -9.03 -14.89 7.97
N ILE A 47 -8.12 -15.23 7.05
CA ILE A 47 -8.28 -16.44 6.23
C ILE A 47 -8.11 -17.76 7.00
N LYS A 48 -7.64 -17.73 8.25
CA LYS A 48 -7.63 -18.90 9.13
C LYS A 48 -9.00 -19.17 9.76
N GLU A 49 -9.88 -18.18 9.76
CA GLU A 49 -11.25 -18.32 10.23
C GLU A 49 -12.16 -18.76 9.09
N ASP A 50 -13.28 -19.37 9.45
CA ASP A 50 -14.33 -19.67 8.49
C ASP A 50 -15.10 -18.38 8.15
N LEU A 51 -14.64 -17.66 7.13
CA LEU A 51 -15.22 -16.38 6.73
C LEU A 51 -16.67 -16.46 6.29
N SER A 52 -17.19 -17.65 5.95
CA SER A 52 -18.60 -17.84 5.60
C SER A 52 -19.56 -17.60 6.77
N LYS A 53 -19.05 -17.63 8.01
CA LYS A 53 -19.82 -17.35 9.23
C LYS A 53 -20.03 -15.85 9.49
N TYR A 54 -19.35 -14.98 8.74
CA TYR A 54 -19.39 -13.54 8.96
C TYR A 54 -20.01 -12.83 7.76
N ASP A 55 -20.89 -11.87 8.01
CA ASP A 55 -21.44 -11.03 6.96
C ASP A 55 -20.48 -9.88 6.65
N LEU A 56 -19.68 -10.06 5.60
CA LEU A 56 -18.74 -9.09 5.08
C LEU A 56 -19.28 -8.32 3.86
N SER A 57 -20.58 -8.42 3.57
CA SER A 57 -21.21 -7.81 2.38
C SER A 57 -21.08 -6.28 2.32
N MET A 58 -20.85 -5.63 3.47
CA MET A 58 -20.63 -4.19 3.54
C MET A 58 -19.22 -3.77 3.11
N LEU A 59 -18.25 -4.68 3.17
CA LEU A 59 -16.87 -4.38 2.79
C LEU A 59 -16.77 -4.27 1.26
N LYS A 60 -16.42 -3.09 0.77
CA LYS A 60 -16.31 -2.78 -0.66
C LYS A 60 -14.87 -2.59 -1.11
N TYR A 61 -14.00 -2.19 -0.19
CA TYR A 61 -12.63 -1.85 -0.49
C TYR A 61 -11.70 -2.30 0.63
N ALA A 62 -10.70 -3.08 0.29
CA ALA A 62 -9.71 -3.58 1.22
C ALA A 62 -8.32 -3.21 0.71
N THR A 63 -7.50 -2.59 1.58
CA THR A 63 -6.16 -2.13 1.22
C THR A 63 -5.11 -2.75 2.12
N ILE A 64 -3.93 -2.91 1.56
CA ILE A 64 -2.77 -3.47 2.25
C ILE A 64 -1.60 -2.51 2.08
N ALA A 65 -0.89 -2.30 3.17
CA ALA A 65 0.37 -1.57 3.20
C ALA A 65 1.28 -2.06 4.34
N GLY A 66 2.57 -1.73 4.24
CA GLY A 66 3.57 -1.97 5.28
C GLY A 66 4.35 -3.27 5.15
N GLU A 67 3.83 -4.26 4.45
CA GLU A 67 4.52 -5.54 4.18
C GLU A 67 4.10 -6.03 2.79
N ALA A 68 4.95 -6.84 2.13
CA ALA A 68 4.59 -7.48 0.86
C ALA A 68 3.47 -8.53 1.06
N LEU A 69 2.52 -8.54 0.16
CA LEU A 69 1.40 -9.47 0.19
C LEU A 69 1.78 -10.82 -0.43
N ASN A 70 1.60 -11.89 0.33
CA ASN A 70 1.67 -13.23 -0.24
C ASN A 70 0.44 -13.47 -1.16
N PRO A 71 0.64 -13.85 -2.44
CA PRO A 71 -0.44 -14.11 -3.38
C PRO A 71 -1.49 -15.13 -2.89
N GLU A 72 -1.09 -16.10 -2.08
CA GLU A 72 -2.03 -17.09 -1.51
C GLU A 72 -3.03 -16.44 -0.54
N VAL A 73 -2.59 -15.48 0.26
CA VAL A 73 -3.47 -14.71 1.16
C VAL A 73 -4.48 -13.91 0.33
N TYR A 74 -4.03 -13.29 -0.76
CA TYR A 74 -4.91 -12.61 -1.70
C TYR A 74 -5.98 -13.55 -2.25
N ASN A 75 -5.55 -14.67 -2.82
CA ASN A 75 -6.44 -15.63 -3.48
C ASN A 75 -7.50 -16.19 -2.53
N GLN A 76 -7.10 -16.58 -1.31
CA GLN A 76 -8.02 -17.11 -0.31
C GLN A 76 -9.01 -16.05 0.17
N PHE A 77 -8.56 -14.83 0.43
CA PHE A 77 -9.44 -13.75 0.87
C PHE A 77 -10.45 -13.35 -0.21
N VAL A 78 -10.01 -13.17 -1.45
CA VAL A 78 -10.88 -12.86 -2.60
C VAL A 78 -11.89 -14.00 -2.84
N LYS A 79 -11.45 -15.24 -2.79
CA LYS A 79 -12.34 -16.41 -2.93
C LYS A 79 -13.45 -16.44 -1.86
N ALA A 80 -13.11 -16.06 -0.63
CA ALA A 80 -14.07 -16.10 0.48
C ALA A 80 -15.00 -14.89 0.52
N THR A 81 -14.55 -13.72 0.06
CA THR A 81 -15.28 -12.45 0.26
C THR A 81 -15.72 -11.78 -1.02
N GLY A 82 -15.12 -12.10 -2.16
CA GLY A 82 -15.27 -11.37 -3.43
C GLY A 82 -14.58 -10.01 -3.45
N VAL A 83 -13.93 -9.59 -2.36
CA VAL A 83 -13.28 -8.27 -2.25
C VAL A 83 -11.79 -8.38 -2.56
N LYS A 84 -11.33 -7.59 -3.54
CA LYS A 84 -9.92 -7.53 -3.91
C LYS A 84 -9.09 -6.81 -2.85
N LEU A 85 -7.87 -7.30 -2.62
CA LEU A 85 -6.89 -6.64 -1.77
C LEU A 85 -6.04 -5.71 -2.63
N MET A 86 -6.10 -4.42 -2.36
CA MET A 86 -5.40 -3.38 -3.10
C MET A 86 -4.11 -3.05 -2.35
N GLU A 87 -3.00 -3.59 -2.84
CA GLU A 87 -1.68 -3.37 -2.26
C GLU A 87 -1.12 -2.02 -2.69
N GLY A 88 -0.29 -1.42 -1.84
CA GLY A 88 0.41 -0.19 -2.16
C GLY A 88 1.68 -0.02 -1.33
N PHE A 89 2.61 0.74 -1.89
CA PHE A 89 3.89 1.09 -1.31
C PHE A 89 3.96 2.59 -1.01
N GLY A 90 4.49 2.89 0.12
CA GLY A 90 4.83 4.22 0.60
C GLY A 90 5.63 4.12 1.89
N GLN A 91 6.22 5.21 2.27
CA GLN A 91 7.02 5.33 3.50
C GLN A 91 6.45 6.44 4.37
N THR A 92 6.98 6.61 5.59
CA THR A 92 6.67 7.80 6.42
C THR A 92 7.11 9.09 5.72
N GLU A 93 8.14 9.01 4.92
CA GLU A 93 8.73 10.06 4.10
C GLU A 93 7.88 10.43 2.88
N THR A 94 7.00 9.52 2.46
CA THR A 94 6.11 9.71 1.31
C THR A 94 4.65 9.54 1.77
N THR A 95 3.71 9.76 0.88
CA THR A 95 2.38 9.16 0.98
C THR A 95 2.37 7.88 0.14
N LEU A 96 1.23 7.48 -0.42
CA LEU A 96 1.17 6.33 -1.33
C LEU A 96 1.89 6.68 -2.65
N ALA A 97 3.11 6.18 -2.82
CA ALA A 97 3.93 6.43 -4.01
C ALA A 97 3.61 5.46 -5.16
N ILE A 98 3.34 4.19 -4.85
CA ILE A 98 2.96 3.15 -5.80
C ILE A 98 1.72 2.45 -5.24
N GLY A 99 0.75 2.11 -6.07
CA GLY A 99 -0.46 1.46 -5.57
C GLY A 99 -1.35 0.84 -6.64
N ASN A 100 -2.26 0.00 -6.18
CA ASN A 100 -3.40 -0.44 -6.95
C ASN A 100 -4.56 0.53 -6.67
N PHE A 101 -5.03 1.24 -7.68
CA PHE A 101 -6.03 2.28 -7.52
C PHE A 101 -7.44 1.77 -7.86
N VAL A 102 -8.46 2.54 -7.48
CA VAL A 102 -9.86 2.21 -7.77
C VAL A 102 -10.07 2.02 -9.27
N GLY A 103 -10.67 0.88 -9.64
CA GLY A 103 -10.91 0.53 -11.03
C GLY A 103 -9.80 -0.29 -11.71
N MET A 104 -8.67 -0.48 -11.02
CA MET A 104 -7.59 -1.35 -11.52
C MET A 104 -7.85 -2.82 -11.18
N GLU A 105 -7.25 -3.70 -12.00
CA GLU A 105 -7.12 -5.12 -11.68
C GLU A 105 -5.75 -5.33 -11.02
N PRO A 106 -5.70 -5.66 -9.71
CA PRO A 106 -4.44 -5.87 -9.03
C PRO A 106 -3.78 -7.17 -9.50
N LYS A 107 -2.46 -7.15 -9.65
CA LYS A 107 -1.66 -8.38 -9.80
C LYS A 107 -1.23 -8.83 -8.40
N PRO A 108 -1.68 -10.01 -7.90
CA PRO A 108 -1.38 -10.46 -6.55
C PRO A 108 0.13 -10.53 -6.26
N GLY A 109 0.58 -9.82 -5.23
CA GLY A 109 2.00 -9.68 -4.86
C GLY A 109 2.71 -8.51 -5.51
N SER A 110 2.04 -7.75 -6.40
CA SER A 110 2.56 -6.50 -6.93
C SER A 110 2.05 -5.31 -6.11
N MET A 111 2.92 -4.34 -5.88
CA MET A 111 2.57 -3.07 -5.24
C MET A 111 1.64 -2.20 -6.11
N GLY A 112 1.48 -2.51 -7.40
CA GLY A 112 0.72 -1.71 -8.35
C GLY A 112 1.60 -0.83 -9.24
N ILE A 113 1.08 0.32 -9.65
CA ILE A 113 1.74 1.29 -10.52
C ILE A 113 2.01 2.61 -9.78
N PRO A 114 2.91 3.46 -10.27
CA PRO A 114 3.16 4.78 -9.69
C PRO A 114 1.88 5.62 -9.55
N SER A 115 1.76 6.28 -8.41
CA SER A 115 0.72 7.29 -8.19
C SER A 115 0.96 8.50 -9.09
N ILE A 116 -0.09 9.10 -9.59
CA ILE A 116 -0.03 10.35 -10.38
C ILE A 116 0.63 11.52 -9.63
N LEU A 117 0.81 11.40 -8.32
CA LEU A 117 1.44 12.42 -7.47
C LEU A 117 2.98 12.36 -7.50
N TYR A 118 3.55 11.25 -7.99
CA TYR A 118 4.98 10.99 -7.93
C TYR A 118 5.51 10.51 -9.27
N ASP A 119 6.66 11.05 -9.67
CA ASP A 119 7.44 10.57 -10.80
C ASP A 119 8.42 9.50 -10.27
N VAL A 120 7.97 8.24 -10.25
CA VAL A 120 8.68 7.09 -9.66
C VAL A 120 9.41 6.32 -10.74
N ASP A 121 10.66 5.97 -10.48
CA ASP A 121 11.45 5.09 -11.34
C ASP A 121 12.23 4.05 -10.50
N ILE A 122 12.94 3.16 -11.20
CA ILE A 122 13.85 2.18 -10.62
C ILE A 122 15.22 2.39 -11.25
N VAL A 123 16.25 2.57 -10.42
CA VAL A 123 17.60 2.85 -10.89
C VAL A 123 18.62 1.80 -10.43
N ASN A 124 19.61 1.58 -11.26
CA ASN A 124 20.81 0.81 -10.95
C ASN A 124 21.72 1.58 -9.97
N PRO A 125 22.70 0.92 -9.32
CA PRO A 125 23.66 1.60 -8.43
C PRO A 125 24.48 2.71 -9.10
N ASP A 126 24.58 2.74 -10.42
CA ASP A 126 25.26 3.80 -11.17
C ASP A 126 24.32 4.97 -11.56
N GLY A 127 23.05 4.92 -11.11
CA GLY A 127 22.04 5.92 -11.41
C GLY A 127 21.34 5.74 -12.77
N SER A 128 21.71 4.75 -13.57
CA SER A 128 21.04 4.48 -14.83
C SER A 128 19.67 3.81 -14.61
N PRO A 129 18.64 4.10 -15.44
CA PRO A 129 17.34 3.48 -15.32
C PRO A 129 17.40 1.95 -15.52
N CYS A 130 16.69 1.20 -14.69
CA CYS A 130 16.54 -0.23 -14.85
C CYS A 130 15.61 -0.58 -16.03
N LYS A 131 15.93 -1.66 -16.73
CA LYS A 131 15.02 -2.26 -17.72
C LYS A 131 13.91 -3.05 -17.02
N TYR A 132 12.89 -3.43 -17.80
CA TYR A 132 11.86 -4.35 -17.32
C TYR A 132 12.48 -5.67 -16.81
N GLY A 133 12.06 -6.11 -15.63
CA GLY A 133 12.57 -7.29 -14.96
C GLY A 133 13.91 -7.12 -14.21
N GLU A 134 14.59 -5.98 -14.37
CA GLU A 134 15.81 -5.68 -13.60
C GLU A 134 15.44 -5.11 -12.23
N THR A 135 16.13 -5.59 -11.19
CA THR A 135 15.97 -5.10 -9.82
C THR A 135 16.90 -3.92 -9.57
N GLY A 136 16.35 -2.83 -9.03
CA GLY A 136 17.10 -1.66 -8.61
C GLY A 136 16.40 -0.92 -7.49
N GLU A 137 16.94 0.22 -7.11
CA GLU A 137 16.37 1.08 -6.07
C GLU A 137 15.18 1.86 -6.59
N ILE A 138 14.11 1.92 -5.80
CA ILE A 138 12.96 2.81 -6.06
C ILE A 138 13.38 4.23 -5.75
N VAL A 139 13.22 5.12 -6.73
CA VAL A 139 13.52 6.55 -6.57
C VAL A 139 12.33 7.39 -7.00
N ILE A 140 12.29 8.63 -6.49
CA ILE A 140 11.30 9.64 -6.90
C ILE A 140 12.04 10.81 -7.49
N HIS A 141 11.73 11.20 -8.73
CA HIS A 141 12.30 12.38 -9.38
C HIS A 141 11.83 13.66 -8.69
N THR A 142 12.77 14.52 -8.36
CA THR A 142 12.55 15.79 -7.63
C THR A 142 13.17 17.01 -8.30
N ASP A 143 13.87 16.81 -9.41
CA ASP A 143 14.58 17.84 -10.17
C ASP A 143 13.64 18.89 -10.79
N LYS A 144 12.47 18.46 -11.26
CA LYS A 144 11.47 19.34 -11.89
C LYS A 144 10.44 19.85 -10.89
N HIS A 145 10.09 19.04 -9.93
CA HIS A 145 9.04 19.33 -8.95
C HIS A 145 9.17 18.42 -7.74
N ILE A 146 9.10 19.00 -6.54
CA ILE A 146 9.02 18.24 -5.29
C ILE A 146 7.55 17.89 -5.05
N PRO A 147 7.17 16.58 -5.03
CA PRO A 147 5.80 16.17 -4.77
C PRO A 147 5.31 16.66 -3.40
N CYS A 148 4.07 17.14 -3.34
CA CYS A 148 3.46 17.70 -2.12
C CYS A 148 3.43 16.68 -0.96
N GLY A 149 3.37 15.37 -1.26
CA GLY A 149 3.36 14.30 -0.27
C GLY A 149 4.73 13.82 0.19
N LEU A 150 5.83 14.38 -0.35
CA LEU A 150 7.18 14.01 0.02
C LEU A 150 7.64 14.85 1.22
N PHE A 151 8.30 14.22 2.21
CA PHE A 151 8.80 14.90 3.39
C PHE A 151 9.87 15.95 3.03
N THR A 152 10.09 16.92 3.91
CA THR A 152 11.06 18.00 3.68
C THR A 152 12.47 17.69 4.20
N GLY A 153 12.63 16.59 4.91
CA GLY A 153 13.89 16.15 5.49
C GLY A 153 13.74 15.57 6.89
N TYR A 154 14.81 14.94 7.37
CA TYR A 154 14.85 14.36 8.72
C TYR A 154 15.09 15.45 9.77
N TYR A 155 14.35 15.39 10.86
CA TYR A 155 14.43 16.40 11.93
C TYR A 155 15.81 16.41 12.58
N LYS A 156 16.50 17.57 12.51
CA LYS A 156 17.85 17.79 13.05
C LYS A 156 18.92 16.80 12.53
N ASP A 157 18.70 16.19 11.36
CA ASP A 157 19.65 15.28 10.74
C ASP A 157 19.83 15.63 9.25
N GLU A 158 20.64 16.67 9.03
CA GLU A 158 20.94 17.15 7.68
C GLU A 158 21.77 16.14 6.88
N ALA A 159 22.64 15.38 7.56
CA ALA A 159 23.47 14.38 6.90
C ALA A 159 22.62 13.25 6.33
N LYS A 160 21.66 12.73 7.10
CA LYS A 160 20.70 11.71 6.63
C LYS A 160 19.78 12.27 5.54
N THR A 161 19.36 13.53 5.67
CA THR A 161 18.56 14.19 4.63
C THR A 161 19.34 14.25 3.31
N LYS A 162 20.58 14.70 3.31
CA LYS A 162 21.42 14.76 2.11
C LYS A 162 21.71 13.37 1.52
N ALA A 163 21.85 12.36 2.37
CA ALA A 163 22.05 10.98 1.91
C ALA A 163 20.82 10.40 1.17
N ALA A 164 19.61 10.85 1.52
CA ALA A 164 18.39 10.42 0.86
C ALA A 164 17.97 11.32 -0.32
N TRP A 165 18.48 12.56 -0.37
CA TRP A 165 18.16 13.56 -1.39
C TRP A 165 19.41 14.00 -2.13
N HIS A 166 19.70 13.38 -3.26
CA HIS A 166 20.82 13.74 -4.12
C HIS A 166 20.51 13.46 -5.58
N ASP A 167 21.30 14.01 -6.48
CA ASP A 167 21.22 13.83 -7.93
C ASP A 167 19.84 14.11 -8.56
N GLY A 168 19.04 15.00 -7.92
CA GLY A 168 17.67 15.31 -8.36
C GLY A 168 16.65 14.24 -8.03
N LEU A 169 17.01 13.30 -7.15
CA LEU A 169 16.19 12.17 -6.73
C LEU A 169 15.98 12.15 -5.22
N TYR A 170 14.86 11.61 -4.79
CA TYR A 170 14.71 11.06 -3.45
C TYR A 170 14.91 9.54 -3.53
N HIS A 171 15.89 9.04 -2.78
CA HIS A 171 16.27 7.65 -2.67
C HIS A 171 15.50 7.00 -1.52
N THR A 172 14.69 5.99 -1.85
CA THR A 172 13.83 5.35 -0.83
C THR A 172 14.60 4.35 0.03
N GLY A 173 15.69 3.80 -0.48
CA GLY A 173 16.41 2.68 0.12
C GLY A 173 15.73 1.32 -0.08
N ASP A 174 14.55 1.29 -0.68
CA ASP A 174 13.82 0.06 -1.01
C ASP A 174 14.10 -0.37 -2.45
N THR A 175 14.11 -1.68 -2.71
CA THR A 175 14.36 -2.21 -4.05
C THR A 175 13.13 -2.90 -4.64
N ALA A 176 12.99 -2.78 -5.96
CA ALA A 176 11.92 -3.39 -6.72
C ALA A 176 12.36 -3.71 -8.15
N TRP A 177 11.53 -4.41 -8.87
CA TRP A 177 11.59 -4.51 -10.33
C TRP A 177 10.22 -4.15 -10.93
N ARG A 178 10.21 -3.78 -12.21
CA ARG A 178 8.99 -3.41 -12.94
C ARG A 178 8.75 -4.37 -14.09
N ASP A 179 7.49 -4.83 -14.23
CA ASP A 179 7.10 -5.65 -15.37
C ASP A 179 6.74 -4.80 -16.61
N GLU A 180 6.51 -5.48 -17.74
CA GLU A 180 6.18 -4.84 -19.03
C GLU A 180 4.83 -4.09 -19.00
N ASP A 181 3.92 -4.43 -18.09
CA ASP A 181 2.64 -3.74 -17.89
C ASP A 181 2.78 -2.53 -16.94
N GLY A 182 3.99 -2.25 -16.41
CA GLY A 182 4.30 -1.14 -15.52
C GLY A 182 4.01 -1.38 -14.06
N TYR A 183 3.72 -2.63 -13.64
CA TYR A 183 3.53 -2.97 -12.25
C TYR A 183 4.88 -3.15 -11.55
N PHE A 184 4.97 -2.67 -10.32
CA PHE A 184 6.15 -2.74 -9.47
C PHE A 184 6.05 -3.90 -8.49
N TRP A 185 7.15 -4.62 -8.31
CA TRP A 185 7.26 -5.80 -7.47
C TRP A 185 8.36 -5.59 -6.44
N TYR A 186 8.00 -5.61 -5.17
CA TYR A 186 8.91 -5.38 -4.05
C TYR A 186 9.93 -6.51 -3.91
N VAL A 187 11.19 -6.15 -3.61
CA VAL A 187 12.27 -7.12 -3.38
C VAL A 187 12.85 -7.00 -1.98
N GLY A 188 13.10 -5.77 -1.47
CA GLY A 188 13.67 -5.55 -0.15
C GLY A 188 13.98 -4.08 0.16
#